data_a80d6c202896f8c2521a6eb630c60d24
#
_entry.id   a80d6c202896f8c2521a6eb630c60d24
#
_cell.length_a   1.000
_cell.length_b   1.000
_cell.length_c   1.000
_cell.angle_alpha   90.00
_cell.angle_beta   90.00
_cell.angle_gamma   90.00
#
_symmetry.space_group_name_H-M   'P 1'
#
loop_
_entity.id
_entity.type
_entity.pdbx_description
1 polymer ?
#
loop_
_entity_poly.entity_id
_entity_poly.type
_entity_poly.pdbx_seq_one_letter_code
_entity_poly.pdbx_strand_id
1 'polypeptide(L)'
;LDYLINLFVDRKTSTANFQPATIIEYGKGTLPGYKNLIATGIPAAAKFWSSDIAENLKFPVIYSGLEDKDWFLSRIEFYGHSSPVYRENLERRIKDEGDMVGLAGASDANGTFLMQFLQGNAKVKLDPLDYGTVPHEYTHIIQKYLTDKKSGYLPCWATEGGANVYANIIVGLLLDDQGGNKYTIRNSSVRMSVLSNQYDLWSMNALDIAKLMVLIEPDNARECTFPGRLGYSLGMLMSESLLIEFGHQKMLDWWKLSASTPWREAFKRTYGLEVSTWYTEKASIYAVAEIAKIKKGWPPN
;
A
#
# COMPACT_ATOMS: atom_id res chain seq x y z
N LEU A 1 -16.36 -1.18 2.49
CA LEU A 1 -15.33 -2.21 2.26
C LEU A 1 -15.96 -3.54 1.81
N ASP A 2 -17.01 -4.05 2.47
CA ASP A 2 -17.64 -5.34 2.08
C ASP A 2 -18.11 -5.36 0.63
N TYR A 3 -18.69 -4.27 0.13
CA TYR A 3 -19.05 -4.14 -1.27
C TYR A 3 -17.83 -4.36 -2.18
N LEU A 4 -16.68 -3.74 -1.86
CA LEU A 4 -15.44 -3.91 -2.64
C LEU A 4 -14.93 -5.35 -2.59
N ILE A 5 -14.96 -5.99 -1.42
CA ILE A 5 -14.56 -7.39 -1.28
C ILE A 5 -15.45 -8.29 -2.13
N ASN A 6 -16.76 -8.04 -2.14
CA ASN A 6 -17.72 -8.82 -2.93
C ASN A 6 -17.50 -8.68 -4.44
N LEU A 7 -16.95 -7.55 -4.94
CA LEU A 7 -16.59 -7.41 -6.36
C LEU A 7 -15.51 -8.42 -6.81
N PHE A 8 -14.77 -8.99 -5.86
CA PHE A 8 -13.65 -9.91 -6.13
C PHE A 8 -13.88 -11.32 -5.57
N VAL A 9 -15.10 -11.65 -5.14
CA VAL A 9 -15.37 -12.94 -4.48
C VAL A 9 -14.97 -14.14 -5.35
N ASP A 10 -15.07 -14.04 -6.65
CA ASP A 10 -14.70 -15.11 -7.59
C ASP A 10 -13.19 -15.41 -7.56
N ARG A 11 -12.36 -14.45 -7.13
CA ARG A 11 -10.92 -14.66 -6.97
C ARG A 11 -10.58 -15.59 -5.79
N LYS A 12 -11.49 -15.73 -4.82
CA LYS A 12 -11.35 -16.69 -3.70
C LYS A 12 -11.33 -18.12 -4.20
N THR A 13 -12.17 -18.42 -5.18
CA THR A 13 -12.34 -19.77 -5.74
C THR A 13 -11.50 -20.06 -6.97
N SER A 14 -10.78 -19.07 -7.48
CA SER A 14 -9.88 -19.24 -8.62
C SER A 14 -8.90 -20.39 -8.36
N THR A 15 -8.92 -21.38 -9.25
CA THR A 15 -8.01 -22.54 -9.23
C THR A 15 -6.71 -22.29 -9.98
N ALA A 16 -6.45 -21.07 -10.38
CA ALA A 16 -5.21 -20.70 -11.04
C ALA A 16 -4.03 -21.14 -10.14
N ASN A 17 -3.28 -22.15 -10.59
CA ASN A 17 -2.05 -22.63 -9.95
C ASN A 17 -0.96 -21.57 -10.11
N PHE A 18 -1.16 -20.43 -9.48
CA PHE A 18 -0.19 -19.37 -9.46
C PHE A 18 0.79 -19.66 -8.33
N GLN A 19 1.98 -20.11 -8.68
CA GLN A 19 3.11 -20.21 -7.76
C GLN A 19 3.99 -18.98 -8.01
N PRO A 20 4.00 -18.00 -7.09
CA PRO A 20 4.94 -16.90 -7.22
C PRO A 20 6.35 -17.49 -7.17
N ALA A 21 7.10 -17.32 -8.25
CA ALA A 21 8.51 -17.77 -8.28
C ALA A 21 9.35 -16.71 -7.53
N THR A 22 9.04 -16.49 -6.27
CA THR A 22 9.77 -15.58 -5.40
C THR A 22 10.86 -16.32 -4.66
N ILE A 23 12.05 -15.75 -4.63
CA ILE A 23 13.11 -16.19 -3.74
C ILE A 23 12.93 -15.42 -2.44
N ILE A 24 12.60 -16.14 -1.37
CA ILE A 24 12.41 -15.51 -0.05
C ILE A 24 13.67 -15.77 0.78
N GLU A 25 14.32 -14.70 1.21
CA GLU A 25 15.52 -14.73 2.03
C GLU A 25 15.26 -14.13 3.41
N TYR A 26 15.68 -14.84 4.44
CA TYR A 26 15.50 -14.41 5.82
C TYR A 26 16.85 -14.19 6.50
N GLY A 27 17.07 -12.95 7.00
CA GLY A 27 18.16 -12.62 7.89
C GLY A 27 17.89 -13.07 9.33
N LYS A 28 18.89 -12.88 10.19
CA LYS A 28 18.75 -13.12 11.64
C LYS A 28 17.70 -12.20 12.24
N GLY A 29 17.18 -12.56 13.40
CA GLY A 29 16.17 -11.79 14.11
C GLY A 29 14.79 -11.78 13.46
N THR A 30 14.59 -12.47 12.32
CA THR A 30 13.26 -12.60 11.71
C THR A 30 12.35 -13.45 12.60
N LEU A 31 11.30 -12.84 13.13
CA LEU A 31 10.34 -13.52 14.00
C LEU A 31 9.54 -14.58 13.23
N PRO A 32 9.24 -15.76 13.86
CA PRO A 32 8.48 -16.82 13.21
C PRO A 32 7.12 -16.37 12.67
N GLY A 33 6.41 -15.49 13.40
CA GLY A 33 5.13 -14.94 12.95
C GLY A 33 5.25 -14.17 11.63
N TYR A 34 6.31 -13.40 11.45
CA TYR A 34 6.56 -12.69 10.20
C TYR A 34 6.98 -13.59 9.05
N LYS A 35 7.71 -14.67 9.31
CA LYS A 35 7.97 -15.70 8.28
C LYS A 35 6.67 -16.28 7.76
N ASN A 36 5.76 -16.59 8.67
CA ASN A 36 4.43 -17.09 8.31
C ASN A 36 3.62 -16.03 7.52
N LEU A 37 3.67 -14.76 7.95
CA LEU A 37 3.00 -13.66 7.28
C LEU A 37 3.44 -13.51 5.82
N ILE A 38 4.75 -13.60 5.56
CA ILE A 38 5.31 -13.56 4.20
C ILE A 38 4.91 -14.80 3.42
N ALA A 39 5.04 -15.99 4.04
CA ALA A 39 4.73 -17.27 3.40
C ALA A 39 3.24 -17.39 3.02
N THR A 40 2.34 -16.69 3.69
CA THR A 40 0.90 -16.68 3.39
C THR A 40 0.48 -15.48 2.56
N GLY A 41 1.03 -14.30 2.85
CA GLY A 41 0.68 -13.04 2.19
C GLY A 41 1.11 -12.98 0.73
N ILE A 42 2.31 -13.48 0.38
CA ILE A 42 2.79 -13.52 -1.01
C ILE A 42 1.86 -14.37 -1.90
N PRO A 43 1.55 -15.64 -1.57
CA PRO A 43 0.62 -16.44 -2.36
C PRO A 43 -0.78 -15.83 -2.45
N ALA A 44 -1.28 -15.24 -1.38
CA ALA A 44 -2.59 -14.59 -1.37
C ALA A 44 -2.63 -13.38 -2.34
N ALA A 45 -1.65 -12.50 -2.26
CA ALA A 45 -1.54 -11.36 -3.17
C ALA A 45 -1.34 -11.81 -4.62
N ALA A 46 -0.46 -12.77 -4.85
CA ALA A 46 -0.22 -13.34 -6.17
C ALA A 46 -1.48 -13.97 -6.78
N LYS A 47 -2.23 -14.74 -5.97
CA LYS A 47 -3.52 -15.32 -6.38
C LYS A 47 -4.52 -14.24 -6.77
N PHE A 48 -4.62 -13.18 -5.96
CA PHE A 48 -5.53 -12.08 -6.24
C PHE A 48 -5.22 -11.41 -7.58
N TRP A 49 -3.95 -11.10 -7.85
CA TRP A 49 -3.52 -10.38 -9.05
C TRP A 49 -3.38 -11.27 -10.29
N SER A 50 -3.40 -12.59 -10.17
CA SER A 50 -3.24 -13.52 -11.29
C SER A 50 -4.31 -13.39 -12.39
N SER A 51 -5.48 -12.84 -12.04
CA SER A 51 -6.55 -12.58 -13.01
C SER A 51 -6.29 -11.35 -13.90
N ASP A 52 -5.39 -10.45 -13.46
CA ASP A 52 -5.11 -9.18 -14.14
C ASP A 52 -3.75 -9.16 -14.82
N ILE A 53 -2.82 -9.94 -14.28
CA ILE A 53 -1.44 -10.00 -14.72
C ILE A 53 -1.16 -11.41 -15.22
N ALA A 54 -1.07 -11.55 -16.54
CA ALA A 54 -0.85 -12.86 -17.18
C ALA A 54 0.57 -13.42 -16.91
N GLU A 55 1.53 -12.53 -16.63
CA GLU A 55 2.90 -12.93 -16.35
C GLU A 55 3.09 -13.34 -14.91
N ASN A 56 3.83 -14.42 -14.71
CA ASN A 56 4.29 -14.81 -13.38
C ASN A 56 5.45 -13.90 -12.98
N LEU A 57 5.17 -12.84 -12.22
CA LEU A 57 6.19 -11.90 -11.77
C LEU A 57 7.15 -12.59 -10.80
N LYS A 58 8.43 -12.60 -11.18
CA LYS A 58 9.53 -13.16 -10.39
C LYS A 58 10.31 -12.04 -9.74
N PHE A 59 10.41 -12.06 -8.42
CA PHE A 59 11.21 -11.09 -7.69
C PHE A 59 11.65 -11.65 -6.33
N PRO A 60 12.82 -11.21 -5.81
CA PRO A 60 13.26 -11.56 -4.48
C PRO A 60 12.44 -10.83 -3.40
N VAL A 61 12.31 -11.50 -2.26
CA VAL A 61 11.74 -10.94 -1.03
C VAL A 61 12.79 -11.09 0.07
N ILE A 62 13.21 -10.00 0.68
CA ILE A 62 14.20 -9.98 1.75
C ILE A 62 13.50 -9.57 3.04
N TYR A 63 13.70 -10.33 4.09
CA TYR A 63 13.22 -9.98 5.42
C TYR A 63 14.31 -10.18 6.48
N SER A 64 14.51 -9.19 7.34
CA SER A 64 15.48 -9.25 8.43
C SER A 64 15.00 -8.54 9.68
N GLY A 65 15.49 -8.97 10.84
CA GLY A 65 15.51 -8.15 12.05
C GLY A 65 16.62 -7.09 11.98
N LEU A 66 16.49 -6.05 12.78
CA LEU A 66 17.46 -4.94 12.85
C LEU A 66 18.87 -5.41 13.23
N GLU A 67 18.97 -6.49 14.00
CA GLU A 67 20.24 -7.07 14.42
C GLU A 67 21.10 -7.57 13.25
N ASP A 68 20.51 -7.83 12.09
CA ASP A 68 21.19 -8.27 10.87
C ASP A 68 21.10 -7.24 9.74
N LYS A 69 21.10 -5.96 10.11
CA LYS A 69 21.00 -4.81 9.19
C LYS A 69 22.03 -4.86 8.06
N ASP A 70 23.26 -5.23 8.38
CA ASP A 70 24.34 -5.23 7.38
C ASP A 70 24.14 -6.33 6.34
N TRP A 71 23.65 -7.50 6.75
CA TRP A 71 23.21 -8.53 5.81
C TRP A 71 22.07 -8.03 4.94
N PHE A 72 21.05 -7.42 5.55
CA PHE A 72 19.91 -6.85 4.82
C PHE A 72 20.35 -5.86 3.75
N LEU A 73 21.23 -4.92 4.08
CA LEU A 73 21.77 -3.95 3.13
C LEU A 73 22.59 -4.63 2.03
N SER A 74 23.40 -5.63 2.37
CA SER A 74 24.19 -6.39 1.38
C SER A 74 23.29 -7.14 0.38
N ARG A 75 22.13 -7.65 0.82
CA ARG A 75 21.18 -8.30 -0.09
C ARG A 75 20.48 -7.33 -1.01
N ILE A 76 20.09 -6.14 -0.52
CA ILE A 76 19.55 -5.06 -1.36
C ILE A 76 20.55 -4.66 -2.44
N GLU A 77 21.82 -4.52 -2.07
CA GLU A 77 22.90 -4.22 -3.01
C GLU A 77 23.13 -5.35 -4.02
N PHE A 78 23.14 -6.60 -3.57
CA PHE A 78 23.26 -7.78 -4.45
C PHE A 78 22.18 -7.81 -5.54
N TYR A 79 20.95 -7.39 -5.22
CA TYR A 79 19.86 -7.30 -6.19
C TYR A 79 19.85 -5.97 -6.99
N GLY A 80 20.86 -5.12 -6.81
CA GLY A 80 21.01 -3.87 -7.58
C GLY A 80 20.11 -2.73 -7.14
N HIS A 81 19.49 -2.82 -5.96
CA HIS A 81 18.54 -1.81 -5.46
C HIS A 81 19.15 -0.80 -4.49
N SER A 82 20.42 -0.97 -4.12
CA SER A 82 21.10 -0.02 -3.23
C SER A 82 21.50 1.25 -3.96
N SER A 83 21.25 2.39 -3.30
CA SER A 83 21.86 3.65 -3.64
C SER A 83 22.43 4.29 -2.36
N PRO A 84 23.43 5.19 -2.46
CA PRO A 84 23.92 5.94 -1.30
C PRO A 84 22.79 6.64 -0.53
N VAL A 85 21.85 7.24 -1.27
CA VAL A 85 20.67 7.92 -0.69
C VAL A 85 19.76 6.94 0.05
N TYR A 86 19.54 5.74 -0.48
CA TYR A 86 18.75 4.71 0.20
C TYR A 86 19.39 4.31 1.54
N ARG A 87 20.69 4.00 1.51
CA ARG A 87 21.46 3.63 2.71
C ARG A 87 21.42 4.74 3.77
N GLU A 88 21.69 5.97 3.37
CA GLU A 88 21.67 7.14 4.26
C GLU A 88 20.30 7.38 4.90
N ASN A 89 19.23 7.27 4.11
CA ASN A 89 17.86 7.37 4.60
C ASN A 89 17.51 6.25 5.59
N LEU A 90 17.93 5.02 5.32
CA LEU A 90 17.70 3.90 6.23
C LEU A 90 18.48 4.09 7.55
N GLU A 91 19.75 4.47 7.48
CA GLU A 91 20.57 4.72 8.66
C GLU A 91 20.02 5.87 9.51
N ARG A 92 19.53 6.92 8.87
CA ARG A 92 18.85 8.02 9.57
C ARG A 92 17.59 7.52 10.28
N ARG A 93 16.74 6.74 9.61
CA ARG A 93 15.53 6.18 10.23
C ARG A 93 15.86 5.28 11.41
N ILE A 94 16.88 4.42 11.28
CA ILE A 94 17.33 3.57 12.40
C ILE A 94 17.80 4.42 13.57
N LYS A 95 18.52 5.51 13.30
CA LYS A 95 18.99 6.44 14.35
C LYS A 95 17.82 7.15 15.04
N ASP A 96 16.81 7.58 14.27
CA ASP A 96 15.69 8.39 14.79
C ASP A 96 14.63 7.52 15.50
N GLU A 97 14.37 6.31 15.01
CA GLU A 97 13.31 5.42 15.46
C GLU A 97 13.84 4.30 16.40
N GLY A 98 15.17 4.00 16.37
CA GLY A 98 15.79 2.96 17.19
C GLY A 98 15.12 1.60 17.00
N ASP A 99 14.86 0.91 18.11
CA ASP A 99 14.19 -0.39 18.12
C ASP A 99 12.74 -0.38 17.63
N MET A 100 12.15 0.79 17.44
CA MET A 100 10.81 0.94 16.88
C MET A 100 10.79 0.98 15.35
N VAL A 101 11.95 0.98 14.69
CA VAL A 101 12.04 1.05 13.23
C VAL A 101 11.25 -0.09 12.58
N GLY A 102 10.44 0.26 11.62
CA GLY A 102 9.75 -0.69 10.75
C GLY A 102 9.86 -0.20 9.32
N LEU A 103 10.38 -1.02 8.43
CA LEU A 103 10.49 -0.71 7.01
C LEU A 103 9.86 -1.86 6.21
N ALA A 104 8.91 -1.50 5.39
CA ALA A 104 8.47 -2.33 4.29
C ALA A 104 8.64 -1.52 3.00
N GLY A 105 8.86 -2.17 1.90
CA GLY A 105 9.00 -1.47 0.64
C GLY A 105 9.06 -2.41 -0.56
N ALA A 106 8.57 -1.89 -1.68
CA ALA A 106 8.73 -2.49 -2.98
C ALA A 106 9.51 -1.54 -3.88
N SER A 107 10.57 -2.01 -4.48
CA SER A 107 11.43 -1.22 -5.35
C SER A 107 11.61 -1.87 -6.71
N ASP A 108 12.03 -1.06 -7.68
CA ASP A 108 12.44 -1.50 -9.00
C ASP A 108 13.79 -0.87 -9.32
N ALA A 109 14.72 -1.69 -9.77
CA ALA A 109 16.00 -1.26 -10.26
C ALA A 109 16.42 -2.14 -11.44
N ASN A 110 16.85 -1.50 -12.54
CA ASN A 110 17.34 -2.19 -13.74
C ASN A 110 16.40 -3.29 -14.27
N GLY A 111 15.09 -3.09 -14.10
CA GLY A 111 14.09 -4.05 -14.54
C GLY A 111 13.86 -5.23 -13.59
N THR A 112 14.43 -5.20 -12.40
CA THR A 112 14.22 -6.19 -11.35
C THR A 112 13.39 -5.59 -10.22
N PHE A 113 12.32 -6.27 -9.83
CA PHE A 113 11.54 -5.91 -8.64
C PHE A 113 12.17 -6.50 -7.39
N LEU A 114 11.97 -5.84 -6.25
CA LEU A 114 12.40 -6.31 -4.94
C LEU A 114 11.34 -5.92 -3.90
N MET A 115 10.93 -6.87 -3.06
CA MET A 115 10.24 -6.58 -1.81
C MET A 115 11.19 -6.72 -0.64
N GLN A 116 11.10 -5.79 0.30
CA GLN A 116 12.05 -5.71 1.41
C GLN A 116 11.36 -5.33 2.71
N PHE A 117 11.74 -6.01 3.79
CA PHE A 117 11.19 -5.80 5.13
C PHE A 117 12.32 -5.81 6.15
N LEU A 118 12.40 -4.75 6.95
CA LEU A 118 13.31 -4.67 8.10
C LEU A 118 12.50 -4.34 9.34
N GLN A 119 12.75 -5.04 10.43
CA GLN A 119 12.00 -4.91 11.65
C GLN A 119 12.90 -4.64 12.86
N GLY A 120 12.53 -3.64 13.64
CA GLY A 120 13.19 -3.33 14.91
C GLY A 120 12.86 -4.31 16.04
N ASN A 121 13.69 -4.30 17.07
CA ASN A 121 13.65 -5.27 18.17
C ASN A 121 12.45 -5.07 19.11
N ALA A 122 11.84 -3.89 19.13
CA ALA A 122 10.68 -3.61 19.98
C ALA A 122 9.43 -4.40 19.57
N LYS A 123 9.35 -4.90 18.33
CA LYS A 123 8.22 -5.65 17.86
C LYS A 123 8.42 -7.14 18.10
N VAL A 124 7.74 -7.68 19.09
CA VAL A 124 7.89 -9.08 19.53
C VAL A 124 6.79 -10.00 19.02
N LYS A 125 5.68 -9.45 18.51
CA LYS A 125 4.55 -10.22 17.96
C LYS A 125 3.81 -9.45 16.88
N LEU A 126 3.11 -10.20 16.03
CA LEU A 126 2.21 -9.64 15.02
C LEU A 126 1.03 -8.90 15.67
N ASP A 127 0.59 -7.83 15.03
CA ASP A 127 -0.72 -7.24 15.24
C ASP A 127 -1.57 -7.37 13.96
N PRO A 128 -2.89 -7.12 14.02
CA PRO A 128 -3.75 -7.24 12.84
C PRO A 128 -3.34 -6.37 11.65
N LEU A 129 -2.61 -5.27 11.88
CA LEU A 129 -2.14 -4.37 10.82
C LEU A 129 -1.06 -5.01 9.95
N ASP A 130 -0.26 -5.90 10.54
CA ASP A 130 0.84 -6.56 9.82
C ASP A 130 0.35 -7.39 8.65
N TYR A 131 -0.86 -7.97 8.73
CA TYR A 131 -1.43 -8.78 7.65
C TYR A 131 -1.66 -7.99 6.36
N GLY A 132 -1.82 -6.68 6.43
CA GLY A 132 -1.93 -5.81 5.26
C GLY A 132 -0.59 -5.48 4.60
N THR A 133 0.52 -5.62 5.30
CA THR A 133 1.83 -5.14 4.83
C THR A 133 2.31 -5.87 3.57
N VAL A 134 2.26 -7.20 3.55
CA VAL A 134 2.71 -7.97 2.38
C VAL A 134 1.82 -7.73 1.14
N PRO A 135 0.48 -7.78 1.22
CA PRO A 135 -0.39 -7.40 0.11
C PRO A 135 -0.20 -5.96 -0.36
N HIS A 136 0.08 -5.01 0.54
CA HIS A 136 0.38 -3.63 0.22
C HIS A 136 1.63 -3.52 -0.67
N GLU A 137 2.75 -4.08 -0.21
CA GLU A 137 4.00 -4.05 -0.96
C GLU A 137 3.91 -4.83 -2.28
N TYR A 138 3.16 -5.93 -2.30
CA TYR A 138 2.91 -6.65 -3.54
C TYR A 138 2.13 -5.80 -4.55
N THR A 139 1.18 -5.00 -4.08
CA THR A 139 0.43 -4.08 -4.94
C THR A 139 1.35 -3.01 -5.53
N HIS A 140 2.36 -2.53 -4.82
CA HIS A 140 3.37 -1.64 -5.40
C HIS A 140 4.16 -2.30 -6.53
N ILE A 141 4.48 -3.60 -6.43
CA ILE A 141 5.07 -4.34 -7.56
C ILE A 141 4.13 -4.30 -8.78
N ILE A 142 2.84 -4.53 -8.57
CA ILE A 142 1.84 -4.45 -9.66
C ILE A 142 1.75 -3.05 -10.25
N GLN A 143 1.70 -2.01 -9.42
CA GLN A 143 1.70 -0.62 -9.88
C GLN A 143 2.92 -0.32 -10.75
N LYS A 144 4.12 -0.69 -10.27
CA LYS A 144 5.38 -0.51 -11.01
C LYS A 144 5.41 -1.30 -12.32
N TYR A 145 4.89 -2.53 -12.32
CA TYR A 145 4.75 -3.34 -13.52
C TYR A 145 3.83 -2.69 -14.55
N LEU A 146 2.67 -2.20 -14.12
CA LEU A 146 1.67 -1.57 -14.99
C LEU A 146 2.11 -0.19 -15.50
N THR A 147 2.90 0.54 -14.73
CA THR A 147 3.47 1.85 -15.13
C THR A 147 4.83 1.72 -15.82
N ASP A 148 5.15 0.56 -16.37
CA ASP A 148 6.43 0.25 -17.03
C ASP A 148 7.65 0.61 -16.15
N LYS A 149 7.55 0.24 -14.86
CA LYS A 149 8.61 0.44 -13.87
C LYS A 149 8.96 1.91 -13.58
N LYS A 150 8.17 2.84 -14.06
CA LYS A 150 8.34 4.27 -13.80
C LYS A 150 7.41 4.68 -12.66
N SER A 151 7.88 4.60 -11.42
CA SER A 151 7.07 4.87 -10.22
C SER A 151 6.61 6.31 -10.05
N GLY A 152 7.20 7.28 -10.77
CA GLY A 152 6.85 8.70 -10.64
C GLY A 152 5.65 9.16 -11.47
N TYR A 153 4.88 8.26 -12.08
CA TYR A 153 3.74 8.66 -12.92
C TYR A 153 2.39 8.69 -12.21
N LEU A 154 2.25 8.00 -11.08
CA LEU A 154 1.04 8.07 -10.26
C LEU A 154 1.19 9.10 -9.15
N PRO A 155 0.12 9.80 -8.75
CA PRO A 155 0.19 10.67 -7.59
C PRO A 155 0.35 9.83 -6.32
N CYS A 156 0.99 10.39 -5.27
CA CYS A 156 1.27 9.68 -4.04
C CYS A 156 0.02 9.03 -3.42
N TRP A 157 -1.12 9.73 -3.42
CA TRP A 157 -2.37 9.17 -2.91
C TRP A 157 -2.84 7.92 -3.68
N ALA A 158 -2.58 7.83 -4.98
CA ALA A 158 -2.94 6.65 -5.78
C ALA A 158 -1.94 5.51 -5.58
N THR A 159 -0.68 5.85 -5.35
CA THR A 159 0.37 4.87 -5.07
C THR A 159 0.10 4.22 -3.71
N GLU A 160 0.11 4.99 -2.63
CA GLU A 160 -0.05 4.47 -1.26
C GLU A 160 -1.49 4.05 -0.96
N GLY A 161 -2.46 4.88 -1.37
CA GLY A 161 -3.88 4.60 -1.14
C GLY A 161 -4.40 3.44 -1.98
N GLY A 162 -3.93 3.33 -3.23
CA GLY A 162 -4.20 2.17 -4.08
C GLY A 162 -3.64 0.88 -3.47
N ALA A 163 -2.41 0.90 -2.97
CA ALA A 163 -1.81 -0.25 -2.30
C ALA A 163 -2.60 -0.63 -1.03
N ASN A 164 -3.02 0.35 -0.23
CA ASN A 164 -3.81 0.09 0.98
C ASN A 164 -5.20 -0.46 0.69
N VAL A 165 -5.92 0.05 -0.30
CA VAL A 165 -7.26 -0.46 -0.59
C VAL A 165 -7.20 -1.90 -1.08
N TYR A 166 -6.25 -2.24 -1.95
CA TYR A 166 -6.08 -3.62 -2.40
C TYR A 166 -5.58 -4.53 -1.28
N ALA A 167 -4.70 -4.05 -0.40
CA ALA A 167 -4.30 -4.81 0.79
C ALA A 167 -5.52 -5.19 1.66
N ASN A 168 -6.41 -4.23 1.91
CA ASN A 168 -7.63 -4.48 2.67
C ASN A 168 -8.58 -5.49 2.00
N ILE A 169 -8.69 -5.43 0.67
CA ILE A 169 -9.50 -6.36 -0.11
C ILE A 169 -8.88 -7.77 -0.06
N ILE A 170 -7.57 -7.89 -0.28
CA ILE A 170 -6.85 -9.16 -0.25
C ILE A 170 -6.93 -9.81 1.13
N VAL A 171 -6.71 -9.03 2.20
CA VAL A 171 -6.83 -9.53 3.57
C VAL A 171 -8.25 -10.01 3.84
N GLY A 172 -9.27 -9.22 3.52
CA GLY A 172 -10.66 -9.60 3.75
C GLY A 172 -11.14 -10.78 2.92
N LEU A 173 -10.53 -11.01 1.76
CA LEU A 173 -10.91 -12.10 0.87
C LEU A 173 -10.17 -13.41 1.14
N LEU A 174 -8.87 -13.33 1.46
CA LEU A 174 -7.95 -14.48 1.44
C LEU A 174 -7.19 -14.71 2.75
N LEU A 175 -7.16 -13.75 3.67
CA LEU A 175 -6.39 -13.82 4.92
C LEU A 175 -7.21 -13.58 6.18
N ASP A 176 -8.53 -13.36 6.07
CA ASP A 176 -9.41 -13.08 7.21
C ASP A 176 -9.43 -14.24 8.22
N ASP A 177 -9.43 -15.48 7.73
CA ASP A 177 -9.39 -16.71 8.53
C ASP A 177 -8.04 -16.93 9.27
N GLN A 178 -7.01 -16.13 8.95
CA GLN A 178 -5.67 -16.26 9.51
C GLN A 178 -5.35 -15.19 10.56
N GLY A 179 -6.36 -14.44 11.01
CA GLY A 179 -6.24 -13.38 12.00
C GLY A 179 -6.11 -11.96 11.40
N GLY A 180 -6.15 -11.84 10.07
CA GLY A 180 -6.26 -10.56 9.38
C GLY A 180 -7.65 -9.96 9.63
N ASN A 181 -7.71 -8.72 10.10
CA ASN A 181 -8.96 -8.00 10.27
C ASN A 181 -9.00 -6.77 9.37
N LYS A 182 -9.68 -6.92 8.23
CA LYS A 182 -9.81 -5.87 7.21
C LYS A 182 -10.31 -4.53 7.75
N TYR A 183 -11.25 -4.55 8.69
CA TYR A 183 -11.77 -3.32 9.29
C TYR A 183 -10.78 -2.68 10.24
N THR A 184 -10.05 -3.47 11.01
CA THR A 184 -8.99 -2.96 11.87
C THR A 184 -7.91 -2.29 11.03
N ILE A 185 -7.43 -2.94 9.96
CA ILE A 185 -6.41 -2.39 9.06
C ILE A 185 -6.90 -1.06 8.46
N ARG A 186 -8.08 -1.07 7.83
CA ARG A 186 -8.68 0.10 7.19
C ARG A 186 -8.89 1.26 8.17
N ASN A 187 -9.55 0.97 9.28
CA ASN A 187 -9.91 2.00 10.24
C ASN A 187 -8.69 2.54 10.98
N SER A 188 -7.70 1.69 11.28
CA SER A 188 -6.45 2.13 11.92
C SER A 188 -5.64 3.05 11.03
N SER A 189 -5.62 2.86 9.72
CA SER A 189 -4.96 3.79 8.80
C SER A 189 -5.52 5.21 8.93
N VAL A 190 -6.85 5.35 8.94
CA VAL A 190 -7.51 6.66 9.13
C VAL A 190 -7.24 7.22 10.53
N ARG A 191 -7.34 6.40 11.57
CA ARG A 191 -7.11 6.79 12.96
C ARG A 191 -5.69 7.27 13.21
N MET A 192 -4.69 6.55 12.70
CA MET A 192 -3.28 6.94 12.83
C MET A 192 -3.01 8.29 12.16
N SER A 193 -3.64 8.59 11.03
CA SER A 193 -3.52 9.89 10.39
C SER A 193 -4.10 11.01 11.26
N VAL A 194 -5.24 10.80 11.92
CA VAL A 194 -5.80 11.78 12.84
C VAL A 194 -4.89 12.01 14.05
N LEU A 195 -4.37 10.92 14.63
CA LEU A 195 -3.54 11.00 15.84
C LEU A 195 -2.13 11.55 15.58
N SER A 196 -1.58 11.30 14.39
CA SER A 196 -0.20 11.70 14.04
C SER A 196 -0.09 13.03 13.30
N ASN A 197 -1.22 13.60 12.89
CA ASN A 197 -1.24 14.79 12.04
C ASN A 197 -1.73 16.04 12.75
N GLN A 198 -1.25 17.15 12.22
CA GLN A 198 -1.78 18.48 12.48
C GLN A 198 -3.18 18.71 11.84
N TYR A 199 -3.78 17.69 11.22
CA TYR A 199 -5.08 17.79 10.54
C TYR A 199 -6.12 16.97 11.30
N ASP A 200 -7.11 17.63 11.88
CA ASP A 200 -8.25 16.97 12.51
C ASP A 200 -9.28 16.55 11.43
N LEU A 201 -9.02 15.41 10.79
CA LEU A 201 -9.94 14.87 9.77
C LEU A 201 -11.37 14.65 10.32
N TRP A 202 -11.53 14.51 11.66
CA TRP A 202 -12.84 14.30 12.29
C TRP A 202 -13.78 15.51 12.21
N SER A 203 -13.24 16.72 12.04
CA SER A 203 -14.00 17.97 12.00
C SER A 203 -14.07 18.60 10.62
N MET A 204 -13.34 18.06 9.63
CA MET A 204 -13.25 18.64 8.30
C MET A 204 -14.50 18.39 7.46
N ASN A 205 -14.90 19.41 6.72
CA ASN A 205 -15.94 19.31 5.69
C ASN A 205 -15.34 18.85 4.35
N ALA A 206 -16.19 18.61 3.35
CA ALA A 206 -15.76 18.12 2.05
C ALA A 206 -14.79 19.07 1.31
N LEU A 207 -14.96 20.37 1.45
CA LEU A 207 -14.06 21.35 0.81
C LEU A 207 -12.66 21.29 1.42
N ASP A 208 -12.55 21.17 2.74
CA ASP A 208 -11.25 21.06 3.41
C ASP A 208 -10.56 19.72 3.08
N ILE A 209 -11.31 18.64 3.03
CA ILE A 209 -10.80 17.35 2.58
C ILE A 209 -10.31 17.42 1.12
N ALA A 210 -11.05 18.08 0.21
CA ALA A 210 -10.62 18.26 -1.17
C ALA A 210 -9.29 19.03 -1.29
N LYS A 211 -9.04 20.03 -0.44
CA LYS A 211 -7.76 20.73 -0.37
C LYS A 211 -6.62 19.79 0.07
N LEU A 212 -6.86 18.92 1.04
CA LEU A 212 -5.88 17.93 1.47
C LEU A 212 -5.56 16.92 0.36
N MET A 213 -6.54 16.53 -0.46
CA MET A 213 -6.32 15.64 -1.60
C MET A 213 -5.30 16.21 -2.60
N VAL A 214 -5.33 17.53 -2.81
CA VAL A 214 -4.32 18.20 -3.66
C VAL A 214 -2.92 18.18 -3.02
N LEU A 215 -2.83 18.33 -1.70
CA LEU A 215 -1.55 18.32 -0.98
C LEU A 215 -0.83 16.96 -1.05
N ILE A 216 -1.56 15.88 -1.23
CA ILE A 216 -1.00 14.52 -1.30
C ILE A 216 -0.82 13.99 -2.72
N GLU A 217 -0.83 14.87 -3.72
CA GLU A 217 -0.53 14.47 -5.10
C GLU A 217 0.97 14.25 -5.37
N PRO A 218 1.89 15.12 -4.92
CA PRO A 218 3.31 14.92 -5.20
C PRO A 218 3.85 13.64 -4.55
N ASP A 219 4.70 12.91 -5.27
CA ASP A 219 5.30 11.65 -4.79
C ASP A 219 6.09 11.81 -3.48
N ASN A 220 6.69 12.98 -3.26
CA ASN A 220 7.48 13.30 -2.09
C ASN A 220 6.73 14.20 -1.09
N ALA A 221 5.41 14.30 -1.21
CA ALA A 221 4.62 15.08 -0.27
C ALA A 221 4.78 14.55 1.14
N ARG A 222 5.28 15.41 2.04
CA ARG A 222 5.42 15.09 3.46
C ARG A 222 4.12 14.61 4.10
N GLU A 223 3.02 15.17 3.65
CA GLU A 223 1.67 14.85 4.10
C GLU A 223 1.21 13.46 3.62
N CYS A 224 1.74 12.98 2.51
CA CYS A 224 1.34 11.72 1.92
C CYS A 224 1.93 10.52 2.63
N THR A 225 3.25 10.55 2.86
CA THR A 225 3.98 9.46 3.54
C THR A 225 4.26 9.80 5.00
N PHE A 226 5.39 9.37 5.55
CA PHE A 226 5.79 9.73 6.90
C PHE A 226 6.30 11.18 7.00
N PRO A 227 5.92 11.92 8.05
CA PRO A 227 5.05 11.56 9.18
C PRO A 227 3.55 11.71 8.89
N GLY A 228 3.15 12.35 7.79
CA GLY A 228 1.78 12.75 7.52
C GLY A 228 0.78 11.60 7.34
N ARG A 229 1.16 10.53 6.63
CA ARG A 229 0.38 9.32 6.38
C ARG A 229 -0.98 9.52 5.68
N LEU A 230 -1.26 10.71 5.12
CA LEU A 230 -2.55 10.95 4.45
C LEU A 230 -2.72 10.13 3.18
N GLY A 231 -1.63 9.75 2.50
CA GLY A 231 -1.66 8.82 1.37
C GLY A 231 -2.26 7.47 1.77
N TYR A 232 -1.86 6.95 2.93
CA TYR A 232 -2.34 5.66 3.46
C TYR A 232 -3.79 5.71 3.95
N SER A 233 -4.29 6.84 4.36
CA SER A 233 -5.64 7.01 4.93
C SER A 233 -6.59 7.66 3.95
N LEU A 234 -6.37 8.93 3.64
CA LEU A 234 -7.21 9.69 2.71
C LEU A 234 -7.07 9.15 1.29
N GLY A 235 -5.82 8.82 0.86
CA GLY A 235 -5.57 8.20 -0.44
C GLY A 235 -6.27 6.85 -0.60
N MET A 236 -6.35 6.06 0.48
CA MET A 236 -7.11 4.81 0.50
C MET A 236 -8.61 5.08 0.27
N LEU A 237 -9.20 6.04 0.98
CA LEU A 237 -10.61 6.40 0.78
C LEU A 237 -10.87 6.95 -0.63
N MET A 238 -9.93 7.71 -1.19
CA MET A 238 -9.99 8.15 -2.59
C MET A 238 -9.99 6.95 -3.54
N SER A 239 -9.09 6.00 -3.35
CA SER A 239 -9.01 4.78 -4.16
C SER A 239 -10.24 3.89 -4.01
N GLU A 240 -10.81 3.78 -2.81
CA GLU A 240 -12.11 3.13 -2.58
C GLU A 240 -13.22 3.79 -3.41
N SER A 241 -13.30 5.14 -3.39
CA SER A 241 -14.28 5.89 -4.17
C SER A 241 -14.17 5.62 -5.68
N LEU A 242 -12.95 5.57 -6.22
CA LEU A 242 -12.73 5.22 -7.63
C LEU A 242 -13.18 3.80 -7.97
N LEU A 243 -12.84 2.84 -7.12
CA LEU A 243 -13.25 1.44 -7.32
C LEU A 243 -14.76 1.26 -7.25
N ILE A 244 -15.44 1.98 -6.37
CA ILE A 244 -16.90 1.93 -6.24
C ILE A 244 -17.59 2.57 -7.44
N GLU A 245 -17.10 3.73 -7.91
CA GLU A 245 -17.74 4.50 -8.95
C GLU A 245 -17.44 3.95 -10.36
N PHE A 246 -16.20 3.55 -10.62
CA PHE A 246 -15.74 3.21 -11.96
C PHE A 246 -15.28 1.75 -12.13
N GLY A 247 -15.09 1.05 -11.03
CA GLY A 247 -14.69 -0.35 -11.04
C GLY A 247 -13.18 -0.58 -11.19
N HIS A 248 -12.80 -1.82 -10.95
CA HIS A 248 -11.41 -2.27 -10.90
C HIS A 248 -10.67 -2.10 -12.24
N GLN A 249 -11.31 -2.47 -13.36
CA GLN A 249 -10.68 -2.41 -14.68
C GLN A 249 -10.27 -0.98 -15.05
N LYS A 250 -11.08 0.01 -14.72
CA LYS A 250 -10.76 1.42 -14.96
C LYS A 250 -9.55 1.88 -14.14
N MET A 251 -9.40 1.38 -12.91
CA MET A 251 -8.20 1.66 -12.10
C MET A 251 -6.94 1.13 -12.79
N LEU A 252 -6.97 -0.10 -13.28
CA LEU A 252 -5.83 -0.69 -14.00
C LEU A 252 -5.56 0.01 -15.33
N ASP A 253 -6.59 0.40 -16.07
CA ASP A 253 -6.45 1.13 -17.34
C ASP A 253 -5.78 2.49 -17.09
N TRP A 254 -6.17 3.19 -16.02
CA TRP A 254 -5.52 4.43 -15.61
C TRP A 254 -4.04 4.24 -15.27
N TRP A 255 -3.72 3.22 -14.46
CA TRP A 255 -2.33 2.91 -14.12
C TRP A 255 -1.51 2.60 -15.38
N LYS A 256 -2.00 1.75 -16.27
CA LYS A 256 -1.34 1.43 -17.55
C LYS A 256 -1.14 2.66 -18.42
N LEU A 257 -2.16 3.50 -18.57
CA LEU A 257 -2.07 4.71 -19.38
C LEU A 257 -1.08 5.72 -18.81
N SER A 258 -0.93 5.76 -17.49
CA SER A 258 0.04 6.62 -16.80
C SER A 258 1.50 6.23 -17.07
N ALA A 259 1.79 5.05 -17.64
CA ALA A 259 3.13 4.67 -18.09
C ALA A 259 3.69 5.61 -19.18
N SER A 260 2.82 6.18 -20.02
CA SER A 260 3.22 6.98 -21.18
C SER A 260 2.55 8.36 -21.25
N THR A 261 1.63 8.65 -20.31
CA THR A 261 0.84 9.88 -20.29
C THR A 261 0.90 10.48 -18.88
N PRO A 262 1.04 11.81 -18.74
CA PRO A 262 0.95 12.45 -17.44
C PRO A 262 -0.30 12.01 -16.69
N TRP A 263 -0.18 11.65 -15.41
CA TRP A 263 -1.24 10.95 -14.68
C TRP A 263 -2.59 11.69 -14.64
N ARG A 264 -2.58 13.04 -14.65
CA ARG A 264 -3.83 13.84 -14.70
C ARG A 264 -4.54 13.70 -16.05
N GLU A 265 -3.79 13.71 -17.14
CA GLU A 265 -4.34 13.49 -18.47
C GLU A 265 -4.81 12.03 -18.63
N ALA A 266 -4.04 11.07 -18.14
CA ALA A 266 -4.43 9.67 -18.07
C ALA A 266 -5.72 9.49 -17.27
N PHE A 267 -5.85 10.16 -16.12
CA PHE A 267 -7.06 10.17 -15.30
C PHE A 267 -8.27 10.67 -16.11
N LYS A 268 -8.13 11.85 -16.71
CA LYS A 268 -9.20 12.43 -17.53
C LYS A 268 -9.64 11.52 -18.68
N ARG A 269 -8.68 10.93 -19.40
CA ARG A 269 -8.98 10.01 -20.51
C ARG A 269 -9.69 8.74 -20.02
N THR A 270 -9.31 8.22 -18.86
CA THR A 270 -9.86 6.96 -18.33
C THR A 270 -11.24 7.16 -17.72
N TYR A 271 -11.42 8.21 -16.93
CA TYR A 271 -12.65 8.43 -16.16
C TYR A 271 -13.61 9.45 -16.79
N GLY A 272 -13.17 10.21 -17.79
CA GLY A 272 -14.02 11.17 -18.52
C GLY A 272 -14.23 12.50 -17.80
N LEU A 273 -13.50 12.78 -16.73
CA LEU A 273 -13.59 14.03 -15.94
C LEU A 273 -12.22 14.47 -15.43
N GLU A 274 -12.12 15.76 -15.11
CA GLU A 274 -10.91 16.30 -14.47
C GLU A 274 -10.79 15.77 -13.04
N VAL A 275 -9.56 15.47 -12.61
CA VAL A 275 -9.31 14.98 -11.25
C VAL A 275 -9.73 15.99 -10.17
N SER A 276 -9.56 17.29 -10.42
CA SER A 276 -10.00 18.35 -9.50
C SER A 276 -11.52 18.38 -9.32
N THR A 277 -12.28 18.14 -10.39
CA THR A 277 -13.74 18.01 -10.33
C THR A 277 -14.13 16.77 -9.50
N TRP A 278 -13.45 15.64 -9.75
CA TRP A 278 -13.70 14.43 -8.97
C TRP A 278 -13.37 14.62 -7.48
N TYR A 279 -12.29 15.33 -7.13
CA TYR A 279 -11.98 15.64 -5.72
C TYR A 279 -13.12 16.37 -5.03
N THR A 280 -13.65 17.42 -5.67
CA THR A 280 -14.66 18.30 -5.05
C THR A 280 -16.07 17.72 -5.04
N GLU A 281 -16.44 17.00 -6.10
CA GLU A 281 -17.81 16.55 -6.31
C GLU A 281 -18.09 15.11 -5.84
N LYS A 282 -17.02 14.29 -5.66
CA LYS A 282 -17.14 12.86 -5.38
C LYS A 282 -16.26 12.39 -4.23
N ALA A 283 -14.96 12.42 -4.41
CA ALA A 283 -14.00 11.80 -3.50
C ALA A 283 -14.06 12.39 -2.09
N SER A 284 -14.13 13.72 -1.96
CA SER A 284 -14.19 14.37 -0.65
C SER A 284 -15.49 14.10 0.08
N ILE A 285 -16.61 14.04 -0.64
CA ILE A 285 -17.92 13.70 -0.07
C ILE A 285 -17.90 12.27 0.47
N TYR A 286 -17.37 11.32 -0.34
CA TYR A 286 -17.20 9.94 0.09
C TYR A 286 -16.30 9.85 1.33
N ALA A 287 -15.12 10.50 1.29
CA ALA A 287 -14.18 10.47 2.39
C ALA A 287 -14.77 11.00 3.70
N VAL A 288 -15.48 12.14 3.68
CA VAL A 288 -16.16 12.69 4.86
C VAL A 288 -17.18 11.70 5.44
N ALA A 289 -17.98 11.06 4.58
CA ALA A 289 -18.98 10.09 5.01
C ALA A 289 -18.32 8.86 5.68
N GLU A 290 -17.23 8.35 5.12
CA GLU A 290 -16.51 7.19 5.67
C GLU A 290 -15.74 7.55 6.95
N ILE A 291 -15.10 8.71 7.01
CA ILE A 291 -14.44 9.23 8.22
C ILE A 291 -15.45 9.34 9.36
N ALA A 292 -16.65 9.86 9.11
CA ALA A 292 -17.72 9.95 10.11
C ALA A 292 -18.17 8.56 10.62
N LYS A 293 -18.27 7.56 9.75
CA LYS A 293 -18.59 6.17 10.13
C LYS A 293 -17.48 5.57 11.01
N ILE A 294 -16.21 5.79 10.63
CA ILE A 294 -15.05 5.31 11.38
C ILE A 294 -14.99 5.98 12.77
N LYS A 295 -15.25 7.28 12.84
CA LYS A 295 -15.33 8.02 14.10
C LYS A 295 -16.43 7.46 15.02
N LYS A 296 -17.62 7.21 14.48
CA LYS A 296 -18.76 6.67 15.26
C LYS A 296 -18.49 5.25 15.79
N GLY A 297 -17.76 4.42 15.04
CA GLY A 297 -17.36 3.08 15.45
C GLY A 297 -16.14 3.04 16.39
N TRP A 298 -15.62 4.20 16.80
CA TRP A 298 -14.54 4.29 17.78
C TRP A 298 -15.13 4.11 19.18
N PRO A 299 -14.60 3.18 20.01
CA PRO A 299 -15.02 3.15 21.41
C PRO A 299 -14.61 4.48 22.04
N PRO A 300 -15.49 5.14 22.82
CA PRO A 300 -15.08 6.25 23.67
C PRO A 300 -14.00 5.74 24.62
N ASN A 301 -12.94 6.51 24.80
CA ASN A 301 -11.93 6.27 25.81
C ASN A 301 -12.57 6.20 27.19
#